data_006e1ecbc7303af7bae8bfb1d42f4ecd
#
_entry.id   006e1ecbc7303af7bae8bfb1d42f4ecd
#
_cell.length_a   1.000
_cell.length_b   1.000
_cell.length_c   1.000
_cell.angle_alpha   90.00
_cell.angle_beta   90.00
_cell.angle_gamma   90.00
#
_symmetry.space_group_name_H-M   'P 1'
#
loop_
_entity.id
_entity.type
_entity.pdbx_description
1 polymer ?
#
loop_
_entity_poly.entity_id
_entity_poly.type
_entity_poly.pdbx_seq_one_letter_code
_entity_poly.pdbx_strand_id
1 'polypeptide(L)'
;SPEALAVAKKNAKDLGVDKRAEFVESDTFSAPYFWKKGGKEGGKYDILISNPPYIATEEIETLMEEVRLHDPRGALDGREDGLYFYRNITAEAGKYLRPGGWLLYEIGCTQGAAVSGMMKTAGFEQVQVIKDLPGLDRVVIGQKPL
;
A
#
# COMPACT_ATOMS: atom_id res chain seq x y z
N SER A 1 -6.03 -3.60 11.66
CA SER A 1 -6.72 -4.12 12.84
C SER A 1 -5.99 -3.72 14.11
N PRO A 2 -6.70 -3.59 15.24
CA PRO A 2 -6.08 -3.30 16.56
C PRO A 2 -5.04 -4.33 16.97
N GLU A 3 -5.28 -5.61 16.68
CA GLU A 3 -4.39 -6.73 17.01
C GLU A 3 -3.07 -6.61 16.25
N ALA A 4 -3.11 -6.34 14.94
CA ALA A 4 -1.92 -6.14 14.13
C ALA A 4 -1.12 -4.92 14.60
N LEU A 5 -1.80 -3.84 14.96
CA LEU A 5 -1.15 -2.65 15.53
C LEU A 5 -0.50 -2.93 16.88
N ALA A 6 -1.09 -3.77 17.73
CA ALA A 6 -0.49 -4.18 18.99
C ALA A 6 0.83 -4.94 18.76
N VAL A 7 0.84 -5.88 17.81
CA VAL A 7 2.06 -6.62 17.42
C VAL A 7 3.11 -5.67 16.84
N ALA A 8 2.72 -4.77 15.94
CA ALA A 8 3.63 -3.80 15.34
C ALA A 8 4.30 -2.88 16.39
N LYS A 9 3.52 -2.39 17.37
CA LYS A 9 4.05 -1.60 18.50
C LYS A 9 5.04 -2.38 19.35
N LYS A 10 4.71 -3.66 19.66
CA LYS A 10 5.61 -4.53 20.38
C LYS A 10 6.92 -4.72 19.62
N ASN A 11 6.86 -5.07 18.33
CA ASN A 11 8.04 -5.27 17.50
C ASN A 11 8.91 -4.00 17.43
N ALA A 12 8.29 -2.82 17.28
CA ALA A 12 9.04 -1.55 17.26
C ALA A 12 9.80 -1.30 18.58
N LYS A 13 9.18 -1.64 19.71
CA LYS A 13 9.81 -1.53 21.03
C LYS A 13 10.97 -2.51 21.16
N ASP A 14 10.76 -3.77 20.79
CA ASP A 14 11.79 -4.82 20.87
C ASP A 14 13.01 -4.49 19.98
N LEU A 15 12.77 -3.81 18.85
CA LEU A 15 13.81 -3.33 17.93
C LEU A 15 14.40 -1.95 18.29
N GLY A 16 13.89 -1.28 19.33
CA GLY A 16 14.34 0.04 19.75
C GLY A 16 14.03 1.18 18.77
N VAL A 17 13.00 1.02 17.92
CA VAL A 17 12.58 2.02 16.93
C VAL A 17 11.25 2.70 17.26
N ASP A 18 10.67 2.39 18.41
CA ASP A 18 9.36 2.89 18.86
C ASP A 18 9.28 4.42 18.91
N LYS A 19 10.38 5.11 19.22
CA LYS A 19 10.45 6.58 19.25
C LYS A 19 10.45 7.22 17.85
N ARG A 20 10.68 6.43 16.80
CA ARG A 20 10.72 6.88 15.40
C ARG A 20 9.54 6.40 14.58
N ALA A 21 8.64 5.61 15.18
CA ALA A 21 7.48 5.02 14.53
C ALA A 21 6.20 5.48 15.20
N GLU A 22 5.21 5.85 14.40
CA GLU A 22 3.85 6.12 14.84
C GLU A 22 2.90 5.06 14.25
N PHE A 23 1.96 4.58 15.05
CA PHE A 23 1.02 3.52 14.68
C PHE A 23 -0.40 4.06 14.76
N VAL A 24 -1.07 4.09 13.62
CA VAL A 24 -2.40 4.67 13.47
C VAL A 24 -3.35 3.65 12.88
N GLU A 25 -4.51 3.45 13.50
CA GLU A 25 -5.59 2.68 12.88
C GLU A 25 -6.28 3.56 11.83
N SER A 26 -6.35 3.05 10.60
CA SER A 26 -6.96 3.77 9.48
C SER A 26 -7.44 2.79 8.41
N ASP A 27 -8.51 3.14 7.74
CA ASP A 27 -8.85 2.59 6.44
C ASP A 27 -8.24 3.52 5.39
N THR A 28 -7.15 3.08 4.78
CA THR A 28 -6.31 3.89 3.89
C THR A 28 -5.96 5.25 4.53
N PHE A 29 -6.44 6.37 3.98
CA PHE A 29 -6.17 7.72 4.48
C PHE A 29 -7.30 8.30 5.34
N SER A 30 -8.25 7.49 5.82
CA SER A 30 -9.44 7.97 6.56
C SER A 30 -9.15 8.52 7.94
N ALA A 31 -8.03 8.12 8.57
CA ALA A 31 -7.71 8.58 9.91
C ALA A 31 -7.47 10.09 9.98
N PRO A 32 -7.97 10.78 11.03
CA PRO A 32 -7.72 12.21 11.25
C PRO A 32 -6.23 12.57 11.30
N TYR A 33 -5.36 11.61 11.56
CA TYR A 33 -3.92 11.75 11.55
C TYR A 33 -3.39 12.30 10.22
N PHE A 34 -3.86 11.76 9.09
CA PHE A 34 -3.44 12.21 7.77
C PHE A 34 -3.85 13.65 7.47
N TRP A 35 -5.01 14.07 7.97
CA TRP A 35 -5.49 15.45 7.83
C TRP A 35 -4.71 16.45 8.70
N LYS A 36 -4.28 16.02 9.88
CA LYS A 36 -3.56 16.89 10.82
C LYS A 36 -2.07 17.04 10.48
N LYS A 37 -1.42 15.96 10.08
CA LYS A 37 0.02 15.95 9.75
C LYS A 37 0.32 16.02 8.26
N GLY A 38 -0.52 15.45 7.41
CA GLY A 38 -0.42 15.49 5.96
C GLY A 38 -1.10 16.69 5.29
N GLY A 39 -1.86 17.41 6.01
CA GLY A 39 -2.58 18.66 5.92
C GLY A 39 -2.87 19.31 4.56
N LYS A 40 -3.63 20.39 4.65
CA LYS A 40 -4.25 21.12 3.54
C LYS A 40 -3.27 21.80 2.57
N GLU A 41 -1.97 21.81 2.83
CA GLU A 41 -0.98 22.58 2.08
C GLU A 41 0.26 21.76 1.75
N GLY A 42 0.18 20.96 0.69
CA GLY A 42 1.31 20.26 0.08
C GLY A 42 1.82 19.06 0.89
N GLY A 43 1.95 17.94 0.22
CA GLY A 43 2.34 16.64 0.78
C GLY A 43 3.59 16.70 1.65
N LYS A 44 3.57 15.94 2.75
CA LYS A 44 4.61 15.96 3.79
C LYS A 44 5.42 14.69 3.87
N TYR A 45 5.00 13.64 3.14
CA TYR A 45 5.71 12.37 3.13
C TYR A 45 6.68 12.31 1.96
N ASP A 46 7.89 11.84 2.22
CA ASP A 46 8.88 11.54 1.19
C ASP A 46 8.48 10.30 0.42
N ILE A 47 7.94 9.30 1.11
CA ILE A 47 7.60 8.01 0.58
C ILE A 47 6.28 7.52 1.19
N LEU A 48 5.40 6.97 0.34
CA LEU A 48 4.26 6.15 0.72
C LEU A 48 4.52 4.73 0.23
N ILE A 49 4.43 3.75 1.13
CA ILE A 49 4.59 2.33 0.80
C ILE A 49 3.33 1.60 1.22
N SER A 50 2.81 0.74 0.37
CA SER A 50 1.66 -0.10 0.68
C SER A 50 1.84 -1.51 0.12
N ASN A 51 1.50 -2.51 0.94
CA ASN A 51 1.19 -3.88 0.54
C ASN A 51 -0.29 -4.11 0.84
N PRO A 52 -1.20 -3.66 -0.03
CA PRO A 52 -2.62 -3.80 0.21
C PRO A 52 -3.11 -5.19 -0.18
N PRO A 53 -4.28 -5.63 0.30
CA PRO A 53 -4.93 -6.82 -0.22
C PRO A 53 -5.12 -6.73 -1.74
N TYR A 54 -4.70 -7.76 -2.46
CA TYR A 54 -4.68 -7.75 -3.94
C TYR A 54 -5.25 -9.00 -4.61
N ILE A 55 -5.80 -9.93 -3.84
CA ILE A 55 -6.39 -11.16 -4.37
C ILE A 55 -7.87 -10.87 -4.67
N ALA A 56 -8.32 -11.23 -5.88
CA ALA A 56 -9.73 -11.08 -6.21
C ALA A 56 -10.60 -11.96 -5.29
N THR A 57 -11.76 -11.44 -4.88
CA THR A 57 -12.62 -12.12 -3.90
C THR A 57 -12.92 -13.57 -4.28
N GLU A 58 -13.16 -13.84 -5.58
CA GLU A 58 -13.45 -15.19 -6.07
C GLU A 58 -12.23 -16.12 -6.02
N GLU A 59 -11.02 -15.58 -6.16
CA GLU A 59 -9.78 -16.36 -6.13
C GLU A 59 -9.41 -16.82 -4.72
N ILE A 60 -9.90 -16.16 -3.67
CA ILE A 60 -9.56 -16.49 -2.27
C ILE A 60 -9.92 -17.95 -1.94
N GLU A 61 -11.05 -18.45 -2.45
CA GLU A 61 -11.50 -19.82 -2.19
C GLU A 61 -10.63 -20.87 -2.88
N THR A 62 -9.80 -20.48 -3.84
CA THR A 62 -8.87 -21.37 -4.57
C THR A 62 -7.45 -21.37 -4.00
N LEU A 63 -7.19 -20.54 -2.99
CA LEU A 63 -5.88 -20.45 -2.35
C LEU A 63 -5.56 -21.75 -1.57
N MET A 64 -4.26 -21.96 -1.35
CA MET A 64 -3.79 -23.04 -0.48
C MET A 64 -4.45 -22.92 0.90
N GLU A 65 -4.74 -24.05 1.50
CA GLU A 65 -5.49 -24.16 2.76
C GLU A 65 -4.82 -23.36 3.89
N GLU A 66 -3.50 -23.38 3.96
CA GLU A 66 -2.72 -22.64 4.95
C GLU A 66 -2.99 -21.12 4.89
N VAL A 67 -3.05 -20.56 3.69
CA VAL A 67 -3.33 -19.13 3.50
C VAL A 67 -4.80 -18.84 3.77
N ARG A 68 -5.69 -19.65 3.20
CA ARG A 68 -7.14 -19.44 3.29
C ARG A 68 -7.68 -19.54 4.72
N LEU A 69 -7.14 -20.43 5.56
CA LEU A 69 -7.62 -20.67 6.93
C LEU A 69 -6.89 -19.84 7.99
N HIS A 70 -5.66 -19.44 7.76
CA HIS A 70 -4.84 -18.82 8.79
C HIS A 70 -4.61 -17.33 8.58
N ASP A 71 -4.64 -16.83 7.34
CA ASP A 71 -4.52 -15.40 7.08
C ASP A 71 -5.88 -14.69 7.21
N PRO A 72 -5.94 -13.52 7.86
CA PRO A 72 -7.17 -12.77 7.96
C PRO A 72 -7.71 -12.42 6.55
N ARG A 73 -8.96 -12.73 6.26
CA ARG A 73 -9.58 -12.44 4.95
C ARG A 73 -9.40 -10.98 4.54
N GLY A 74 -9.48 -10.04 5.48
CA GLY A 74 -9.26 -8.62 5.22
C GLY A 74 -7.83 -8.26 4.81
N ALA A 75 -6.85 -9.15 5.00
CA ALA A 75 -5.48 -8.97 4.53
C ALA A 75 -5.26 -9.53 3.11
N LEU A 76 -6.22 -10.31 2.59
CA LEU A 76 -6.14 -10.97 1.29
C LEU A 76 -7.06 -10.31 0.24
N ASP A 77 -8.28 -9.93 0.65
CA ASP A 77 -9.39 -9.55 -0.23
C ASP A 77 -9.20 -8.16 -0.86
N GLY A 78 -8.69 -8.14 -2.09
CA GLY A 78 -8.57 -6.96 -2.95
C GLY A 78 -9.85 -6.57 -3.68
N ARG A 79 -11.01 -7.16 -3.31
CA ARG A 79 -12.33 -7.01 -3.90
C ARG A 79 -12.44 -7.67 -5.27
N GLU A 80 -13.42 -7.26 -6.08
CA GLU A 80 -13.86 -7.93 -7.31
C GLU A 80 -12.70 -8.33 -8.26
N ASP A 81 -11.75 -7.42 -8.50
CA ASP A 81 -10.64 -7.60 -9.44
C ASP A 81 -9.24 -7.51 -8.78
N GLY A 82 -9.17 -7.50 -7.46
CA GLY A 82 -7.92 -7.36 -6.72
C GLY A 82 -7.25 -5.97 -6.80
N LEU A 83 -7.90 -4.99 -7.44
CA LEU A 83 -7.30 -3.67 -7.70
C LEU A 83 -7.93 -2.53 -6.91
N TYR A 84 -8.90 -2.80 -6.05
CA TYR A 84 -9.67 -1.80 -5.32
C TYR A 84 -8.78 -0.84 -4.52
N PHE A 85 -7.85 -1.37 -3.74
CA PHE A 85 -6.98 -0.54 -2.88
C PHE A 85 -5.99 0.28 -3.70
N TYR A 86 -5.46 -0.26 -4.79
CA TYR A 86 -4.56 0.50 -5.66
C TYR A 86 -5.26 1.71 -6.28
N ARG A 87 -6.52 1.56 -6.73
CA ARG A 87 -7.31 2.68 -7.25
C ARG A 87 -7.48 3.76 -6.19
N ASN A 88 -7.93 3.38 -4.99
CA ASN A 88 -8.22 4.33 -3.91
C ASN A 88 -6.97 5.04 -3.40
N ILE A 89 -5.90 4.28 -3.16
CA ILE A 89 -4.64 4.85 -2.66
C ILE A 89 -4.02 5.76 -3.72
N THR A 90 -3.96 5.34 -4.98
CA THR A 90 -3.35 6.14 -6.06
C THR A 90 -4.09 7.45 -6.27
N ALA A 91 -5.43 7.46 -6.21
CA ALA A 91 -6.24 8.68 -6.36
C ALA A 91 -5.95 9.73 -5.28
N GLU A 92 -5.58 9.30 -4.08
CA GLU A 92 -5.38 10.19 -2.93
C GLU A 92 -3.89 10.48 -2.63
N ALA A 93 -2.98 9.56 -2.98
CA ALA A 93 -1.58 9.60 -2.58
C ALA A 93 -0.88 10.91 -2.91
N GLY A 94 -1.21 11.51 -4.06
CA GLY A 94 -0.65 12.80 -4.47
C GLY A 94 -0.91 13.95 -3.50
N LYS A 95 -1.96 13.87 -2.68
CA LYS A 95 -2.28 14.89 -1.65
C LYS A 95 -1.34 14.81 -0.45
N TYR A 96 -0.76 13.64 -0.21
CA TYR A 96 0.05 13.34 0.98
C TYR A 96 1.55 13.32 0.68
N LEU A 97 1.95 13.09 -0.56
CA LEU A 97 3.35 13.13 -0.99
C LEU A 97 3.81 14.56 -1.25
N ARG A 98 5.02 14.90 -0.81
CA ARG A 98 5.68 16.14 -1.27
C ARG A 98 6.00 16.06 -2.77
N PRO A 99 6.22 17.19 -3.44
CA PRO A 99 6.83 17.19 -4.77
C PRO A 99 8.11 16.35 -4.78
N GLY A 100 8.29 15.50 -5.79
CA GLY A 100 9.39 14.55 -5.87
C GLY A 100 9.31 13.35 -4.93
N GLY A 101 8.23 13.19 -4.14
CA GLY A 101 8.00 12.04 -3.28
C GLY A 101 7.59 10.78 -4.06
N TRP A 102 7.74 9.61 -3.45
CA TRP A 102 7.53 8.33 -4.11
C TRP A 102 6.34 7.55 -3.55
N LEU A 103 5.58 6.92 -4.44
CA LEU A 103 4.57 5.92 -4.12
C LEU A 103 5.08 4.54 -4.54
N LEU A 104 5.01 3.57 -3.61
CA LEU A 104 5.46 2.21 -3.83
C LEU A 104 4.36 1.23 -3.44
N TYR A 105 4.16 0.22 -4.28
CA TYR A 105 3.24 -0.88 -4.03
C TYR A 105 3.93 -2.22 -4.15
N GLU A 106 3.65 -3.15 -3.23
CA GLU A 106 3.74 -4.57 -3.53
C GLU A 106 2.49 -4.98 -4.30
N ILE A 107 2.63 -5.88 -5.29
CA ILE A 107 1.56 -6.28 -6.21
C ILE A 107 1.51 -7.80 -6.41
N GLY A 108 0.37 -8.30 -6.81
CA GLY A 108 0.27 -9.62 -7.43
C GLY A 108 1.00 -9.65 -8.77
N CYS A 109 1.62 -10.78 -9.10
CA CYS A 109 2.55 -10.91 -10.23
C CYS A 109 1.93 -10.64 -11.62
N THR A 110 0.62 -10.61 -11.74
CA THR A 110 -0.13 -10.31 -12.97
C THR A 110 -0.63 -8.86 -13.03
N GLN A 111 -0.44 -8.08 -11.96
CA GLN A 111 -1.06 -6.75 -11.81
C GLN A 111 -0.16 -5.58 -12.24
N GLY A 112 1.10 -5.84 -12.62
CA GLY A 112 2.08 -4.80 -12.94
C GLY A 112 1.61 -3.79 -13.98
N ALA A 113 1.04 -4.24 -15.10
CA ALA A 113 0.53 -3.38 -16.16
C ALA A 113 -0.64 -2.50 -15.70
N ALA A 114 -1.60 -3.08 -14.94
CA ALA A 114 -2.77 -2.36 -14.45
C ALA A 114 -2.39 -1.28 -13.44
N VAL A 115 -1.58 -1.64 -12.42
CA VAL A 115 -1.18 -0.70 -11.36
C VAL A 115 -0.27 0.41 -11.90
N SER A 116 0.70 0.09 -12.76
CA SER A 116 1.53 1.11 -13.41
C SER A 116 0.72 2.04 -14.30
N GLY A 117 -0.29 1.53 -15.00
CA GLY A 117 -1.24 2.33 -15.79
C GLY A 117 -2.03 3.31 -14.92
N MET A 118 -2.54 2.85 -13.77
CA MET A 118 -3.24 3.72 -12.81
C MET A 118 -2.36 4.85 -12.30
N MET A 119 -1.12 4.55 -11.92
CA MET A 119 -0.18 5.57 -11.44
C MET A 119 0.13 6.62 -12.51
N LYS A 120 0.37 6.20 -13.75
CA LYS A 120 0.59 7.11 -14.90
C LYS A 120 -0.62 8.01 -15.15
N THR A 121 -1.83 7.43 -15.12
CA THR A 121 -3.08 8.18 -15.29
C THR A 121 -3.30 9.20 -14.16
N ALA A 122 -2.87 8.89 -12.95
CA ALA A 122 -2.91 9.79 -11.79
C ALA A 122 -1.79 10.86 -11.79
N GLY A 123 -0.94 10.90 -12.83
CA GLY A 123 0.10 11.90 -13.00
C GLY A 123 1.42 11.58 -12.32
N PHE A 124 1.64 10.35 -11.88
CA PHE A 124 2.96 9.93 -11.39
C PHE A 124 3.92 9.73 -12.57
N GLU A 125 5.14 10.18 -12.39
CA GLU A 125 6.25 10.06 -13.35
C GLU A 125 7.20 8.94 -12.92
N GLN A 126 8.18 8.59 -13.77
CA GLN A 126 9.19 7.55 -13.53
C GLN A 126 8.58 6.21 -13.05
N VAL A 127 7.38 5.88 -13.55
CA VAL A 127 6.66 4.68 -13.15
C VAL A 127 7.39 3.44 -13.67
N GLN A 128 7.78 2.54 -12.75
CA GLN A 128 8.52 1.32 -13.04
C GLN A 128 7.85 0.12 -12.37
N VAL A 129 7.94 -1.04 -13.03
CA VAL A 129 7.59 -2.34 -12.46
C VAL A 129 8.89 -3.09 -12.18
N ILE A 130 9.07 -3.53 -10.95
CA ILE A 130 10.27 -4.21 -10.48
C ILE A 130 9.91 -5.67 -10.21
N LYS A 131 10.76 -6.56 -10.71
CA LYS A 131 10.58 -8.01 -10.55
C LYS A 131 11.21 -8.51 -9.26
N ASP A 132 10.64 -9.61 -8.74
CA ASP A 132 11.24 -10.37 -7.66
C ASP A 132 12.39 -11.29 -8.15
N LEU A 133 13.00 -12.02 -7.24
CA LEU A 133 14.09 -12.95 -7.56
C LEU A 133 13.70 -14.03 -8.58
N PRO A 134 12.50 -14.63 -8.53
CA PRO A 134 12.01 -15.52 -9.56
C PRO A 134 11.69 -14.87 -10.92
N GLY A 135 11.76 -13.53 -11.03
CA GLY A 135 11.49 -12.80 -12.27
C GLY A 135 10.04 -12.42 -12.50
N LEU A 136 9.17 -12.52 -11.48
CA LEU A 136 7.78 -12.12 -11.52
C LEU A 136 7.63 -10.65 -11.12
N ASP A 137 6.66 -9.95 -11.67
CA ASP A 137 6.34 -8.59 -11.26
C ASP A 137 5.96 -8.57 -9.78
N ARG A 138 6.59 -7.70 -8.97
CA ARG A 138 6.37 -7.68 -7.53
C ARG A 138 6.20 -6.28 -6.94
N VAL A 139 6.86 -5.27 -7.48
CA VAL A 139 6.75 -3.91 -6.97
C VAL A 139 6.47 -2.94 -8.10
N VAL A 140 5.56 -2.00 -7.87
CA VAL A 140 5.39 -0.83 -8.75
C VAL A 140 5.75 0.42 -7.98
N ILE A 141 6.60 1.25 -8.57
CA ILE A 141 6.99 2.54 -8.02
C ILE A 141 6.62 3.67 -8.97
N GLY A 142 6.39 4.85 -8.42
CA GLY A 142 6.19 6.07 -9.23
C GLY A 142 6.46 7.32 -8.41
N GLN A 143 6.96 8.35 -9.04
CA GLN A 143 7.33 9.61 -8.41
C GLN A 143 6.25 10.67 -8.66
N LYS A 144 5.86 11.39 -7.61
CA LYS A 144 5.05 12.61 -7.78
C LYS A 144 5.90 13.69 -8.47
N PRO A 145 5.41 14.38 -9.50
CA PRO A 145 6.11 15.50 -10.13
C PRO A 145 6.63 16.54 -9.12
N LEU A 146 7.67 17.29 -9.54
CA LEU A 146 8.27 18.38 -8.75
C LEU A 146 7.33 19.58 -8.59
#